data_4a52742d502789fadd6dd94641b2eaab
#
_entry.id   4a52742d502789fadd6dd94641b2eaab
#
_cell.length_a   1.000
_cell.length_b   1.000
_cell.length_c   1.000
_cell.angle_alpha   90.00
_cell.angle_beta   90.00
_cell.angle_gamma   90.00
#
_symmetry.space_group_name_H-M   'P 1'
#
loop_
_entity.id
_entity.type
_entity.pdbx_description
1 polymer ?
#
loop_
_entity_poly.entity_id
_entity_poly.type
_entity_poly.pdbx_seq_one_letter_code
_entity_poly.pdbx_strand_id
1 'polypeptide(L)'
;MDSVFITTRKQRVIRELRDYMLIALGMLMYAIGWTVFLLPNDLPSGAVPGIASIVYWATGLPVQYTYLGINGVLLILSLVILGWKFSVKTIYAVFVLTSILPIIQDLTGGESLIHDQPFMACVLGAFFCGGGIGVAFSANGSTGGTDIIAAIVNKYRDITLGRVILMCD
;
A
#
# COMPACT_ATOMS: atom_id res chain seq x y z
N MET A 1 -29.28 11.50 28.07
CA MET A 1 -30.03 10.31 27.58
C MET A 1 -29.06 9.55 26.64
N ASP A 2 -28.30 8.67 27.25
CA ASP A 2 -27.13 8.06 26.65
C ASP A 2 -27.52 6.74 26.01
N SER A 3 -27.70 6.75 24.69
CA SER A 3 -27.74 5.50 23.93
C SER A 3 -26.31 4.99 23.74
N VAL A 4 -25.80 4.33 24.78
CA VAL A 4 -24.61 3.50 24.69
C VAL A 4 -24.92 2.41 23.68
N PHE A 5 -24.44 2.57 22.44
CA PHE A 5 -24.42 1.52 21.44
C PHE A 5 -23.51 0.38 21.95
N ILE A 6 -24.10 -0.58 22.62
CA ILE A 6 -23.48 -1.87 22.91
C ILE A 6 -23.28 -2.54 21.55
N THR A 7 -22.13 -2.30 20.94
CA THR A 7 -21.75 -2.98 19.70
C THR A 7 -21.64 -4.45 20.03
N THR A 8 -22.60 -5.26 19.62
CA THR A 8 -22.64 -6.69 19.88
C THR A 8 -21.33 -7.30 19.34
N ARG A 9 -20.72 -8.25 20.07
CA ARG A 9 -19.47 -8.92 19.69
C ARG A 9 -19.47 -9.37 18.21
N LYS A 10 -20.61 -9.79 17.71
CA LYS A 10 -20.84 -10.16 16.31
C LYS A 10 -20.64 -8.98 15.32
N GLN A 11 -21.13 -7.78 15.66
CA GLN A 11 -20.96 -6.58 14.81
C GLN A 11 -19.50 -6.14 14.76
N ARG A 12 -18.76 -6.31 15.84
CA ARG A 12 -17.33 -5.99 15.88
C ARG A 12 -16.53 -6.93 14.99
N VAL A 13 -16.79 -8.23 15.04
CA VAL A 13 -16.15 -9.24 14.18
C VAL A 13 -16.46 -8.99 12.69
N ILE A 14 -17.72 -8.69 12.36
CA ILE A 14 -18.11 -8.39 10.97
C ILE A 14 -17.39 -7.13 10.46
N ARG A 15 -17.23 -6.10 11.29
CA ARG A 15 -16.50 -4.88 10.93
C ARG A 15 -15.01 -5.18 10.67
N GLU A 16 -14.37 -5.92 11.56
CA GLU A 16 -12.96 -6.31 11.37
C GLU A 16 -12.78 -7.13 10.09
N LEU A 17 -13.65 -8.12 9.84
CA LEU A 17 -13.58 -8.93 8.62
C LEU A 17 -13.74 -8.07 7.36
N ARG A 18 -14.69 -7.13 7.36
CA ARG A 18 -14.86 -6.17 6.26
C ARG A 18 -13.61 -5.33 6.05
N ASP A 19 -12.98 -4.86 7.12
CA ASP A 19 -11.77 -4.04 7.04
C ASP A 19 -10.62 -4.82 6.40
N TYR A 20 -10.40 -6.09 6.77
CA TYR A 20 -9.39 -6.93 6.16
C TYR A 20 -9.68 -7.23 4.67
N MET A 21 -10.94 -7.42 4.30
CA MET A 21 -11.33 -7.60 2.90
C MET A 21 -11.09 -6.33 2.07
N LEU A 22 -11.42 -5.15 2.62
CA LEU A 22 -11.17 -3.87 1.97
C LEU A 22 -9.66 -3.62 1.80
N ILE A 23 -8.85 -3.94 2.80
CA ILE A 23 -7.39 -3.86 2.69
C ILE A 23 -6.87 -4.79 1.59
N ALA A 24 -7.33 -6.03 1.53
CA ALA A 24 -6.92 -6.97 0.48
C ALA A 24 -7.30 -6.46 -0.93
N LEU A 25 -8.52 -5.93 -1.08
CA LEU A 25 -8.98 -5.32 -2.34
C LEU A 25 -8.12 -4.11 -2.71
N GLY A 26 -7.84 -3.23 -1.76
CA GLY A 26 -6.97 -2.07 -1.97
C GLY A 26 -5.55 -2.48 -2.39
N MET A 27 -4.99 -3.52 -1.77
CA MET A 27 -3.67 -4.04 -2.13
C MET A 27 -3.65 -4.69 -3.51
N LEU A 28 -4.74 -5.37 -3.91
CA LEU A 28 -4.88 -5.92 -5.27
C LEU A 28 -4.91 -4.79 -6.31
N MET A 29 -5.72 -3.76 -6.08
CA MET A 29 -5.75 -2.58 -6.97
C MET A 29 -4.38 -1.91 -7.06
N TYR A 30 -3.70 -1.73 -5.94
CA TYR A 30 -2.36 -1.15 -5.90
C TYR A 30 -1.34 -2.00 -6.65
N ALA A 31 -1.35 -3.32 -6.45
CA ALA A 31 -0.46 -4.24 -7.14
C ALA A 31 -0.65 -4.19 -8.66
N ILE A 32 -1.89 -4.15 -9.15
CA ILE A 32 -2.20 -4.00 -10.57
C ILE A 32 -1.64 -2.68 -11.09
N GLY A 33 -1.92 -1.56 -10.41
CA GLY A 33 -1.41 -0.25 -10.80
C GLY A 33 0.10 -0.22 -10.94
N TRP A 34 0.80 -0.79 -9.96
CA TRP A 34 2.25 -0.79 -9.94
C TRP A 34 2.87 -1.75 -10.96
N THR A 35 2.46 -3.03 -10.97
CA THR A 35 3.15 -4.07 -11.77
C THR A 35 2.71 -4.12 -13.22
N VAL A 36 1.48 -3.68 -13.54
CA VAL A 36 0.94 -3.76 -14.90
C VAL A 36 1.17 -2.46 -15.67
N PHE A 37 1.08 -1.32 -14.98
CA PHE A 37 1.15 -0.02 -15.67
C PHE A 37 2.46 0.72 -15.42
N LEU A 38 2.94 0.80 -14.17
CA LEU A 38 4.09 1.63 -13.86
C LEU A 38 5.41 0.92 -14.12
N LEU A 39 5.61 -0.25 -13.54
CA LEU A 39 6.88 -0.98 -13.56
C LEU A 39 7.38 -1.32 -14.98
N PRO A 40 6.53 -1.81 -15.92
CA PRO A 40 6.98 -2.15 -17.26
C PRO A 40 7.22 -0.94 -18.18
N ASN A 41 6.77 0.24 -17.77
CA ASN A 41 7.00 1.49 -18.49
C ASN A 41 8.14 2.34 -17.88
N ASP A 42 8.96 1.74 -17.00
CA ASP A 42 10.05 2.42 -16.29
C ASP A 42 9.60 3.64 -15.47
N LEU A 43 8.33 3.63 -15.01
CA LEU A 43 7.74 4.68 -14.21
C LEU A 43 7.86 4.32 -12.73
N PRO A 44 8.64 5.08 -11.93
CA PRO A 44 8.72 4.84 -10.49
C PRO A 44 7.39 5.19 -9.82
N SER A 45 6.95 4.36 -8.91
CA SER A 45 5.88 4.67 -7.98
C SER A 45 6.49 5.26 -6.71
N GLY A 46 5.76 6.01 -5.91
CA GLY A 46 6.20 6.71 -4.69
C GLY A 46 7.40 6.16 -3.90
N ALA A 47 7.82 6.75 -2.81
CA ALA A 47 9.15 6.56 -2.21
C ALA A 47 9.61 5.09 -2.05
N VAL A 48 8.91 4.24 -1.28
CA VAL A 48 9.37 2.85 -1.03
C VAL A 48 9.20 1.95 -2.26
N PRO A 49 8.05 1.93 -2.94
CA PRO A 49 7.92 1.22 -4.21
C PRO A 49 8.86 1.73 -5.29
N GLY A 50 9.12 3.05 -5.32
CA GLY A 50 10.10 3.66 -6.22
C GLY A 50 11.51 3.13 -6.00
N ILE A 51 11.96 3.08 -4.76
CA ILE A 51 13.26 2.48 -4.40
C ILE A 51 13.31 1.00 -4.83
N ALA A 52 12.23 0.24 -4.57
CA ALA A 52 12.16 -1.16 -4.96
C ALA A 52 12.22 -1.34 -6.49
N SER A 53 11.58 -0.44 -7.26
CA SER A 53 11.64 -0.44 -8.72
C SER A 53 13.06 -0.12 -9.23
N ILE A 54 13.72 0.89 -8.67
CA ILE A 54 15.11 1.26 -9.03
C ILE A 54 16.07 0.06 -8.76
N VAL A 55 15.93 -0.59 -7.61
CA VAL A 55 16.75 -1.78 -7.29
C VAL A 55 16.47 -2.91 -8.27
N TYR A 56 15.21 -3.12 -8.62
CA TYR A 56 14.82 -4.12 -9.62
C TYR A 56 15.48 -3.85 -10.98
N TRP A 57 15.41 -2.62 -11.49
CA TRP A 57 16.02 -2.25 -12.78
C TRP A 57 17.56 -2.32 -12.76
N ALA A 58 18.18 -2.00 -11.62
CA ALA A 58 19.64 -2.01 -11.49
C ALA A 58 20.23 -3.42 -11.28
N THR A 59 19.52 -4.30 -10.58
CA THR A 59 20.06 -5.59 -10.10
C THR A 59 19.32 -6.82 -10.61
N GLY A 60 18.10 -6.66 -11.15
CA GLY A 60 17.19 -7.75 -11.50
C GLY A 60 16.54 -8.41 -10.28
N LEU A 61 16.73 -7.87 -9.07
CA LEU A 61 16.20 -8.44 -7.83
C LEU A 61 14.69 -8.15 -7.76
N PRO A 62 13.83 -9.17 -7.64
CA PRO A 62 12.38 -8.97 -7.64
C PRO A 62 11.94 -7.91 -6.63
N VAL A 63 11.04 -7.00 -7.05
CA VAL A 63 10.59 -5.82 -6.28
C VAL A 63 10.05 -6.17 -4.89
N GLN A 64 9.43 -7.35 -4.74
CA GLN A 64 8.85 -7.79 -3.48
C GLN A 64 9.87 -7.95 -2.35
N TYR A 65 11.10 -8.36 -2.64
CA TYR A 65 12.13 -8.54 -1.62
C TYR A 65 12.63 -7.22 -1.07
N THR A 66 12.93 -6.26 -1.95
CA THR A 66 13.34 -4.91 -1.54
C THR A 66 12.22 -4.20 -0.80
N TYR A 67 10.99 -4.31 -1.33
CA TYR A 67 9.81 -3.74 -0.72
C TYR A 67 9.56 -4.31 0.70
N LEU A 68 9.64 -5.64 0.86
CA LEU A 68 9.46 -6.30 2.15
C LEU A 68 10.57 -5.92 3.14
N GLY A 69 11.82 -5.85 2.69
CA GLY A 69 12.97 -5.48 3.53
C GLY A 69 12.82 -4.08 4.13
N ILE A 70 12.51 -3.07 3.29
CA ILE A 70 12.32 -1.69 3.75
C ILE A 70 11.09 -1.60 4.67
N ASN A 71 9.98 -2.22 4.28
CA ASN A 71 8.76 -2.21 5.10
C ASN A 71 8.95 -2.95 6.43
N GLY A 72 9.78 -3.97 6.50
CA GLY A 72 10.11 -4.66 7.75
C GLY A 72 10.64 -3.68 8.81
N VAL A 73 11.56 -2.82 8.44
CA VAL A 73 12.11 -1.78 9.34
C VAL A 73 11.03 -0.76 9.72
N LEU A 74 10.25 -0.28 8.75
CA LEU A 74 9.17 0.69 9.00
C LEU A 74 8.05 0.12 9.86
N LEU A 75 7.75 -1.18 9.72
CA LEU A 75 6.73 -1.87 10.54
C LEU A 75 7.17 -1.99 12.00
N ILE A 76 8.44 -2.24 12.27
CA ILE A 76 8.99 -2.24 13.63
C ILE A 76 8.80 -0.84 14.26
N LEU A 77 9.11 0.21 13.52
CA LEU A 77 8.91 1.59 13.95
C LEU A 77 7.43 1.90 14.19
N SER A 78 6.55 1.45 13.30
CA SER A 78 5.09 1.58 13.42
C SER A 78 4.56 0.92 14.69
N LEU A 79 5.05 -0.26 15.03
CA LEU A 79 4.65 -1.00 16.24
C LEU A 79 4.93 -0.19 17.51
N VAL A 80 6.10 0.43 17.57
CA VAL A 80 6.54 1.23 18.72
C VAL A 80 5.74 2.52 18.84
N ILE A 81 5.47 3.22 17.72
CA ILE A 81 4.90 4.58 17.73
C ILE A 81 3.39 4.58 17.59
N LEU A 82 2.83 3.85 16.63
CA LEU A 82 1.40 3.88 16.28
C LEU A 82 0.57 2.87 17.07
N GLY A 83 1.22 1.83 17.58
CA GLY A 83 0.60 0.80 18.40
C GLY A 83 0.06 -0.39 17.60
N TRP A 84 -0.31 -1.44 18.34
CA TRP A 84 -0.60 -2.77 17.81
C TRP A 84 -1.73 -2.84 16.78
N LYS A 85 -2.82 -2.10 16.99
CA LYS A 85 -4.02 -2.21 16.12
C LYS A 85 -3.77 -1.73 14.69
N PHE A 86 -3.04 -0.64 14.52
CA PHE A 86 -2.67 -0.12 13.21
C PHE A 86 -1.62 -1.02 12.55
N SER A 87 -0.61 -1.40 13.33
CA SER A 87 0.50 -2.20 12.83
C SER A 87 0.07 -3.57 12.33
N VAL A 88 -0.86 -4.26 13.00
CA VAL A 88 -1.36 -5.57 12.54
C VAL A 88 -2.06 -5.47 11.19
N LYS A 89 -2.89 -4.44 10.97
CA LYS A 89 -3.55 -4.22 9.68
C LYS A 89 -2.54 -3.88 8.58
N THR A 90 -1.51 -3.10 8.92
CA THR A 90 -0.43 -2.75 7.99
C THR A 90 0.47 -3.95 7.66
N ILE A 91 0.81 -4.79 8.65
CA ILE A 91 1.52 -6.06 8.42
C ILE A 91 0.73 -6.94 7.46
N TYR A 92 -0.57 -7.08 7.68
CA TYR A 92 -1.44 -7.83 6.78
C TYR A 92 -1.43 -7.25 5.36
N ALA A 93 -1.56 -5.94 5.22
CA ALA A 93 -1.53 -5.25 3.92
C ALA A 93 -0.21 -5.49 3.16
N VAL A 94 0.93 -5.31 3.85
CA VAL A 94 2.26 -5.55 3.27
C VAL A 94 2.43 -7.01 2.87
N PHE A 95 1.97 -7.95 3.69
CA PHE A 95 2.04 -9.37 3.39
C PHE A 95 1.19 -9.74 2.16
N VAL A 96 -0.04 -9.24 2.10
CA VAL A 96 -0.95 -9.45 0.94
C VAL A 96 -0.33 -8.86 -0.32
N LEU A 97 0.17 -7.63 -0.27
CA LEU A 97 0.79 -6.98 -1.42
C LEU A 97 2.02 -7.77 -1.90
N THR A 98 2.93 -8.11 -1.00
CA THR A 98 4.15 -8.87 -1.33
C THR A 98 3.84 -10.25 -1.95
N SER A 99 2.74 -10.87 -1.53
CA SER A 99 2.31 -12.17 -2.09
C SER A 99 1.65 -12.03 -3.46
N ILE A 100 0.94 -10.94 -3.71
CA ILE A 100 0.22 -10.69 -4.98
C ILE A 100 1.17 -10.19 -6.08
N LEU A 101 2.19 -9.40 -5.73
CA LEU A 101 3.14 -8.83 -6.70
C LEU A 101 3.74 -9.86 -7.66
N PRO A 102 4.36 -10.97 -7.20
CA PRO A 102 4.93 -11.95 -8.11
C PRO A 102 3.87 -12.65 -8.97
N ILE A 103 2.68 -12.90 -8.41
CA ILE A 103 1.59 -13.56 -9.15
C ILE A 103 1.15 -12.70 -10.33
N ILE A 104 1.01 -11.38 -10.14
CA ILE A 104 0.63 -10.48 -11.23
C ILE A 104 1.78 -10.35 -12.23
N GLN A 105 3.02 -10.24 -11.78
CA GLN A 105 4.19 -10.19 -12.68
C GLN A 105 4.29 -11.43 -13.55
N ASP A 106 4.08 -12.62 -13.00
CA ASP A 106 4.10 -13.88 -13.75
C ASP A 106 2.94 -13.96 -14.74
N LEU A 107 1.74 -13.50 -14.36
CA LEU A 107 0.55 -13.49 -15.22
C LEU A 107 0.68 -12.52 -16.40
N THR A 108 1.35 -11.38 -16.20
CA THR A 108 1.57 -10.36 -17.25
C THR A 108 2.83 -10.61 -18.07
N GLY A 109 3.66 -11.60 -17.68
CA GLY A 109 4.95 -11.86 -18.33
C GLY A 109 5.95 -10.70 -18.20
N GLY A 110 5.69 -9.72 -17.32
CA GLY A 110 6.48 -8.51 -17.17
C GLY A 110 6.32 -7.50 -18.31
N GLU A 111 5.42 -7.76 -19.27
CA GLU A 111 5.16 -6.86 -20.37
C GLU A 111 4.09 -5.81 -20.01
N SER A 112 4.24 -4.61 -20.55
CA SER A 112 3.24 -3.55 -20.40
C SER A 112 1.99 -3.88 -21.22
N LEU A 113 0.81 -3.74 -20.62
CA LEU A 113 -0.45 -3.80 -21.36
C LEU A 113 -0.66 -2.59 -22.29
N ILE A 114 0.06 -1.51 -22.04
CA ILE A 114 -0.01 -0.29 -22.83
C ILE A 114 1.39 -0.01 -23.39
N HIS A 115 1.56 -0.35 -24.68
CA HIS A 115 2.78 -0.08 -25.43
C HIS A 115 2.72 1.34 -26.02
N ASP A 116 3.86 2.02 -26.06
CA ASP A 116 4.07 3.33 -26.70
C ASP A 116 3.24 4.51 -26.14
N GLN A 117 2.61 4.37 -24.96
CA GLN A 117 1.85 5.45 -24.33
C GLN A 117 2.17 5.59 -22.83
N PRO A 118 3.38 6.03 -22.47
CA PRO A 118 3.79 6.13 -21.07
C PRO A 118 2.91 7.09 -20.24
N PHE A 119 2.37 8.13 -20.89
CA PHE A 119 1.43 9.04 -20.22
C PHE A 119 0.14 8.33 -19.79
N MET A 120 -0.45 7.52 -20.67
CA MET A 120 -1.65 6.76 -20.34
C MET A 120 -1.38 5.71 -19.24
N ALA A 121 -0.23 5.03 -19.32
CA ALA A 121 0.22 4.10 -18.30
C ALA A 121 0.38 4.79 -16.94
N CYS A 122 0.95 5.99 -16.92
CA CYS A 122 1.07 6.80 -15.70
C CYS A 122 -0.28 7.17 -15.10
N VAL A 123 -1.23 7.64 -15.93
CA VAL A 123 -2.58 8.03 -15.47
C VAL A 123 -3.34 6.83 -14.90
N LEU A 124 -3.34 5.70 -15.60
CA LEU A 124 -4.01 4.48 -15.12
C LEU A 124 -3.31 3.90 -13.89
N GLY A 125 -1.99 3.84 -13.90
CA GLY A 125 -1.20 3.41 -12.75
C GLY A 125 -1.49 4.26 -11.52
N ALA A 126 -1.51 5.59 -11.66
CA ALA A 126 -1.83 6.52 -10.57
C ALA A 126 -3.26 6.33 -10.06
N PHE A 127 -4.24 6.10 -10.95
CA PHE A 127 -5.63 5.84 -10.58
C PHE A 127 -5.77 4.55 -9.76
N PHE A 128 -5.16 3.46 -10.22
CA PHE A 128 -5.21 2.17 -9.50
C PHE A 128 -4.42 2.23 -8.18
N CYS A 129 -3.22 2.80 -8.18
CA CYS A 129 -2.42 2.95 -6.96
C CYS A 129 -3.09 3.86 -5.94
N GLY A 130 -3.54 5.04 -6.35
CA GLY A 130 -4.20 6.01 -5.47
C GLY A 130 -5.54 5.48 -4.95
N GLY A 131 -6.35 4.83 -5.81
CA GLY A 131 -7.59 4.16 -5.42
C GLY A 131 -7.33 3.05 -4.41
N GLY A 132 -6.32 2.21 -4.65
CA GLY A 132 -5.91 1.13 -3.75
C GLY A 132 -5.50 1.63 -2.37
N ILE A 133 -4.66 2.69 -2.32
CA ILE A 133 -4.26 3.36 -1.09
C ILE A 133 -5.48 3.94 -0.36
N GLY A 134 -6.38 4.64 -1.07
CA GLY A 134 -7.59 5.21 -0.49
C GLY A 134 -8.51 4.16 0.14
N VAL A 135 -8.71 3.02 -0.53
CA VAL A 135 -9.49 1.90 0.01
C VAL A 135 -8.82 1.31 1.27
N ALA A 136 -7.51 1.11 1.26
CA ALA A 136 -6.78 0.59 2.41
C ALA A 136 -6.86 1.54 3.62
N PHE A 137 -6.70 2.84 3.42
CA PHE A 137 -6.84 3.84 4.49
C PHE A 137 -8.25 3.91 5.05
N SER A 138 -9.30 3.73 4.24
CA SER A 138 -10.69 3.69 4.71
C SER A 138 -10.94 2.58 5.74
N ALA A 139 -10.13 1.50 5.67
CA ALA A 139 -10.16 0.38 6.61
C ALA A 139 -9.13 0.50 7.75
N ASN A 140 -8.50 1.68 7.93
CA ASN A 140 -7.40 1.92 8.87
C ASN A 140 -6.20 0.98 8.64
N GLY A 141 -5.97 0.58 7.40
CA GLY A 141 -4.76 -0.07 6.94
C GLY A 141 -3.84 0.92 6.26
N SER A 142 -2.64 0.47 5.90
CA SER A 142 -1.64 1.25 5.16
C SER A 142 -0.94 0.31 4.20
N THR A 143 -0.47 0.83 3.06
CA THR A 143 0.34 0.04 2.13
C THR A 143 1.75 -0.24 2.68
N GLY A 144 2.11 0.32 3.80
CA GLY A 144 3.48 0.37 4.28
C GLY A 144 4.20 1.62 3.74
N GLY A 145 5.53 1.60 3.74
CA GLY A 145 6.31 2.69 3.16
C GLY A 145 6.08 4.05 3.84
N THR A 146 6.04 5.09 3.02
CA THR A 146 5.82 6.48 3.45
C THR A 146 4.48 6.69 4.15
N ASP A 147 3.50 5.84 3.91
CA ASP A 147 2.22 5.86 4.61
C ASP A 147 2.38 5.71 6.13
N ILE A 148 3.32 4.86 6.57
CA ILE A 148 3.66 4.71 7.99
C ILE A 148 4.23 6.01 8.53
N ILE A 149 5.13 6.66 7.78
CA ILE A 149 5.72 7.94 8.15
C ILE A 149 4.62 9.01 8.24
N ALA A 150 3.72 9.03 7.25
CA ALA A 150 2.58 9.93 7.24
C ALA A 150 1.65 9.73 8.44
N ALA A 151 1.37 8.48 8.81
CA ALA A 151 0.57 8.16 9.99
C ALA A 151 1.26 8.57 11.30
N ILE A 152 2.59 8.44 11.38
CA ILE A 152 3.38 8.91 12.52
C ILE A 152 3.31 10.43 12.63
N VAL A 153 3.54 11.15 11.54
CA VAL A 153 3.48 12.62 11.53
C VAL A 153 2.08 13.12 11.87
N ASN A 154 1.04 12.51 11.30
CA ASN A 154 -0.36 12.84 11.62
C ASN A 154 -0.69 12.64 13.10
N LYS A 155 -0.07 11.65 13.77
CA LYS A 155 -0.26 11.43 15.21
C LYS A 155 0.29 12.57 16.08
N TYR A 156 1.39 13.19 15.66
CA TYR A 156 2.08 14.24 16.43
C TYR A 156 1.78 15.66 15.96
N ARG A 157 1.28 15.82 14.76
CA ARG A 157 0.92 17.11 14.14
C ARG A 157 -0.43 17.01 13.45
N ASP A 158 -1.24 18.03 13.55
CA ASP A 158 -2.54 18.15 12.85
C ASP A 158 -2.35 18.42 11.33
N ILE A 159 -1.58 17.55 10.66
CA ILE A 159 -1.33 17.61 9.23
C ILE A 159 -2.05 16.44 8.59
N THR A 160 -2.80 16.68 7.52
CA THR A 160 -3.53 15.63 6.82
C THR A 160 -2.58 14.61 6.20
N LEU A 161 -2.93 13.31 6.28
CA LEU A 161 -2.15 12.20 5.71
C LEU A 161 -1.71 12.48 4.27
N GLY A 162 -2.62 12.96 3.42
CA GLY A 162 -2.33 13.26 2.03
C GLY A 162 -1.24 14.33 1.82
N ARG A 163 -1.17 15.34 2.69
CA ARG A 163 -0.10 16.34 2.62
C ARG A 163 1.27 15.76 2.97
N VAL A 164 1.32 14.87 3.95
CA VAL A 164 2.59 14.25 4.33
C VAL A 164 3.07 13.31 3.24
N ILE A 165 2.16 12.51 2.65
CA ILE A 165 2.49 11.62 1.52
C ILE A 165 3.05 12.43 0.36
N LEU A 166 2.36 13.53 -0.05
CA LEU A 166 2.85 14.41 -1.12
C LEU A 166 4.22 15.06 -0.84
N MET A 167 4.61 15.19 0.44
CA MET A 167 5.93 15.73 0.79
C MET A 167 7.01 14.65 0.83
N CYS A 168 6.62 13.39 1.01
CA CYS A 168 7.53 12.25 1.11
C CYS A 168 7.80 11.58 -0.24
N ASP A 169 6.86 11.68 -1.18
CA ASP A 169 6.95 11.13 -2.53
C ASP A 169 7.54 12.16 -3.51
#